data_3b04761f28a3d44a2e8a5bd201735392
#
_entry.id   3b04761f28a3d44a2e8a5bd201735392
#
_cell.length_a   1.000
_cell.length_b   1.000
_cell.length_c   1.000
_cell.angle_alpha   90.00
_cell.angle_beta   90.00
_cell.angle_gamma   90.00
#
_symmetry.space_group_name_H-M   'P 1'
#
loop_
_entity.id
_entity.type
_entity.pdbx_description
1 polymer ?
#
loop_
_entity_poly.entity_id
_entity_poly.type
_entity_poly.pdbx_seq_one_letter_code
_entity_poly.pdbx_strand_id
1 'polypeptide(L)'
;MSAKFYICRHCGNLVGVIHDSGVPMMCCGQKMEALEPNTVEASGEKHLPVVTVEEGAINVRVGSVNHPMVPEHFIEWVYVQTEHGGQRKALKPGDDPSVTFCLGDDKAVAVYAYCNLHGLWMTEL
;
A
#
# COMPACT_ATOMS: atom_id res chain seq x y z
N MET A 1 9.99 -9.95 7.25
CA MET A 1 8.61 -10.38 6.99
C MET A 1 7.88 -9.32 6.20
N SER A 2 7.16 -9.72 5.18
CA SER A 2 6.36 -8.79 4.39
C SER A 2 5.05 -8.46 5.11
N ALA A 3 4.58 -7.23 4.96
CA ALA A 3 3.24 -6.86 5.39
C ALA A 3 2.20 -7.65 4.58
N LYS A 4 1.09 -7.99 5.22
CA LYS A 4 0.01 -8.76 4.59
C LYS A 4 -1.29 -7.99 4.63
N PHE A 5 -1.97 -7.97 3.49
CA PHE A 5 -3.28 -7.34 3.33
C PHE A 5 -4.23 -8.33 2.68
N TYR A 6 -5.49 -8.33 3.14
CA TYR A 6 -6.53 -9.20 2.62
C TYR A 6 -7.75 -8.38 2.23
N ILE A 7 -8.45 -8.82 1.20
CA ILE A 7 -9.65 -8.14 0.71
C ILE A 7 -10.81 -9.12 0.59
N CYS A 8 -12.01 -8.64 0.92
CA CYS A 8 -13.25 -9.34 0.60
C CYS A 8 -13.70 -8.90 -0.79
N ARG A 9 -13.72 -9.80 -1.74
CA ARG A 9 -14.13 -9.47 -3.11
C ARG A 9 -15.62 -9.19 -3.24
N HIS A 10 -16.41 -9.54 -2.22
CA HIS A 10 -17.86 -9.28 -2.25
C HIS A 10 -18.19 -7.86 -1.76
N CYS A 11 -17.71 -7.48 -0.59
CA CYS A 11 -18.07 -6.18 0.01
C CYS A 11 -16.95 -5.13 -0.09
N GLY A 12 -15.72 -5.54 -0.41
CA GLY A 12 -14.60 -4.63 -0.52
C GLY A 12 -13.85 -4.33 0.78
N ASN A 13 -14.21 -4.97 1.90
CA ASN A 13 -13.42 -4.81 3.12
C ASN A 13 -11.97 -5.18 2.87
N LEU A 14 -11.05 -4.29 3.24
CA LEU A 14 -9.63 -4.48 3.11
C LEU A 14 -8.99 -4.34 4.48
N VAL A 15 -8.22 -5.35 4.90
CA VAL A 15 -7.63 -5.39 6.23
C VAL A 15 -6.11 -5.58 6.15
N GLY A 16 -5.38 -4.94 7.06
CA GLY A 16 -3.97 -5.21 7.28
C GLY A 16 -3.82 -6.17 8.45
N VAL A 17 -2.93 -7.15 8.32
CA VAL A 17 -2.72 -8.17 9.32
C VAL A 17 -1.60 -7.77 10.27
N ILE A 18 -1.89 -7.76 11.57
CA ILE A 18 -0.88 -7.51 12.60
C ILE A 18 -0.21 -8.82 12.98
N HIS A 19 -1.01 -9.84 13.26
CA HIS A 19 -0.53 -11.19 13.59
C HIS A 19 -1.35 -12.21 12.80
N ASP A 20 -0.68 -13.00 12.00
CA ASP A 20 -1.32 -14.04 11.18
C ASP A 20 -1.15 -15.40 11.87
N SER A 21 -2.26 -15.96 12.34
CA SER A 21 -2.28 -17.28 12.96
C SER A 21 -2.30 -18.41 11.94
N GLY A 22 -2.50 -18.10 10.68
CA GLY A 22 -2.67 -19.09 9.61
C GLY A 22 -4.12 -19.52 9.40
N VAL A 23 -5.04 -19.07 10.23
CA VAL A 23 -6.45 -19.38 10.06
C VAL A 23 -7.07 -18.39 9.05
N PRO A 24 -7.78 -18.87 8.03
CA PRO A 24 -8.39 -17.97 7.05
C PRO A 24 -9.37 -16.98 7.68
N MET A 25 -9.28 -15.72 7.28
CA MET A 25 -10.29 -14.73 7.65
C MET A 25 -11.47 -14.83 6.70
N MET A 26 -12.67 -14.80 7.27
CA MET A 26 -13.91 -14.93 6.50
C MET A 26 -14.65 -13.60 6.50
N CYS A 27 -15.20 -13.24 5.35
CA CYS A 27 -16.08 -12.09 5.20
C CYS A 27 -17.12 -12.39 4.13
N CYS A 28 -18.37 -12.01 4.38
CA CYS A 28 -19.47 -12.27 3.44
C CYS A 28 -19.59 -13.76 3.04
N GLY A 29 -19.32 -14.66 3.99
CA GLY A 29 -19.41 -16.11 3.74
C GLY A 29 -18.31 -16.72 2.90
N GLN A 30 -17.23 -15.98 2.63
CA GLN A 30 -16.10 -16.46 1.83
C GLN A 30 -14.78 -16.10 2.48
N LYS A 31 -13.75 -16.83 2.09
CA LYS A 31 -12.38 -16.48 2.50
C LYS A 31 -12.00 -15.13 1.92
N MET A 32 -11.40 -14.29 2.74
CA MET A 32 -10.73 -13.09 2.25
C MET A 32 -9.51 -13.49 1.43
N GLU A 33 -9.26 -12.74 0.37
CA GLU A 33 -8.17 -13.02 -0.58
C GLU A 33 -6.94 -12.19 -0.22
N ALA A 34 -5.77 -12.83 -0.17
CA ALA A 34 -4.51 -12.12 0.02
C ALA A 34 -4.23 -11.24 -1.20
N LEU A 35 -3.85 -9.99 -0.95
CA LEU A 35 -3.37 -9.10 -2.01
C LEU A 35 -1.89 -9.39 -2.26
N GLU A 36 -1.57 -9.81 -3.47
CA GLU A 36 -0.18 -10.05 -3.90
C GLU A 36 0.32 -8.80 -4.62
N PRO A 37 1.37 -8.12 -4.10
CA PRO A 37 1.85 -6.91 -4.74
C PRO A 37 2.49 -7.20 -6.10
N ASN A 38 2.39 -6.22 -7.00
CA ASN A 38 3.05 -6.23 -8.31
C ASN A 38 2.61 -7.36 -9.24
N THR A 39 1.42 -7.91 -9.06
CA THR A 39 0.93 -9.05 -9.87
C THR A 39 -0.11 -8.66 -10.90
N VAL A 40 -0.66 -7.47 -10.81
CA VAL A 40 -1.64 -6.97 -11.79
C VAL A 40 -0.91 -6.35 -12.97
N GLU A 41 -1.35 -6.69 -14.18
CA GLU A 41 -0.77 -6.14 -15.39
C GLU A 41 -1.24 -4.69 -15.58
N ALA A 42 -0.35 -3.75 -15.31
CA ALA A 42 -0.60 -2.31 -15.44
C ALA A 42 0.74 -1.58 -15.51
N SER A 43 0.71 -0.26 -15.73
CA SER A 43 1.93 0.53 -15.83
C SER A 43 2.68 0.60 -14.50
N GLY A 44 3.84 -0.05 -14.43
CA GLY A 44 4.71 0.01 -13.25
C GLY A 44 5.19 1.43 -12.96
N GLU A 45 5.47 2.23 -13.98
CA GLU A 45 5.93 3.62 -13.82
C GLU A 45 4.91 4.52 -13.13
N LYS A 46 3.61 4.17 -13.16
CA LYS A 46 2.54 4.91 -12.48
C LYS A 46 2.16 4.32 -11.13
N HIS A 47 2.55 3.09 -10.84
CA HIS A 47 2.08 2.35 -9.67
C HIS A 47 3.15 2.04 -8.65
N LEU A 48 4.38 1.76 -9.09
CA LEU A 48 5.46 1.44 -8.16
C LEU A 48 5.83 2.67 -7.33
N PRO A 49 5.79 2.59 -5.99
CA PRO A 49 6.23 3.70 -5.16
C PRO A 49 7.69 4.06 -5.41
N VAL A 50 7.96 5.34 -5.56
CA VAL A 50 9.32 5.89 -5.65
C VAL A 50 9.64 6.49 -4.30
N VAL A 51 10.71 6.00 -3.69
CA VAL A 51 11.07 6.35 -2.31
C VAL A 51 12.36 7.13 -2.27
N THR A 52 12.34 8.28 -1.59
CA THR A 52 13.53 9.06 -1.29
C THR A 52 13.74 9.02 0.23
N VAL A 53 14.90 8.51 0.65
CA VAL A 53 15.22 8.36 2.08
C VAL A 53 15.94 9.61 2.55
N GLU A 54 15.46 10.16 3.67
CA GLU A 54 16.05 11.29 4.36
C GLU A 54 16.35 10.90 5.80
N GLU A 55 17.06 11.75 6.54
CA GLU A 55 17.32 11.50 7.95
C GLU A 55 16.01 11.54 8.74
N GLY A 56 15.63 10.41 9.32
CA GLY A 56 14.42 10.29 10.13
C GLY A 56 13.10 10.34 9.38
N ALA A 57 13.13 10.33 8.04
CA ALA A 57 11.91 10.42 7.24
C ALA A 57 12.08 9.78 5.87
N ILE A 58 10.98 9.47 5.22
CA ILE A 58 10.97 9.10 3.80
C ILE A 58 9.89 9.87 3.06
N ASN A 59 10.19 10.20 1.81
CA ASN A 59 9.22 10.78 0.89
C ASN A 59 8.85 9.73 -0.14
N VAL A 60 7.57 9.54 -0.37
CA VAL A 60 7.04 8.54 -1.31
C VAL A 60 6.21 9.24 -2.36
N ARG A 61 6.48 8.93 -3.62
CA ARG A 61 5.66 9.35 -4.74
C ARG A 61 5.17 8.12 -5.50
N VAL A 62 3.89 8.09 -5.87
CA VAL A 62 3.31 7.01 -6.65
C VAL A 62 2.99 7.53 -8.04
N GLY A 63 3.73 7.23 -9.04
CA GLY A 63 4.99 6.51 -9.24
C GLY A 63 6.02 7.46 -9.82
N SER A 64 6.97 7.00 -10.66
CA SER A 64 7.91 7.88 -11.36
C SER A 64 7.18 8.82 -12.33
N VAL A 65 6.05 8.36 -12.87
CA VAL A 65 5.04 9.19 -13.52
C VAL A 65 3.84 9.22 -12.58
N ASN A 66 3.34 10.41 -12.26
CA ASN A 66 2.27 10.55 -11.27
C ASN A 66 1.04 9.71 -11.63
N HIS A 67 0.58 8.94 -10.65
CA HIS A 67 -0.64 8.15 -10.77
C HIS A 67 -1.86 9.09 -10.84
N PRO A 68 -2.89 8.75 -11.63
CA PRO A 68 -4.14 9.50 -11.59
C PRO A 68 -4.74 9.57 -10.19
N MET A 69 -5.39 10.68 -9.88
CA MET A 69 -6.06 10.89 -8.59
C MET A 69 -7.45 11.48 -8.85
N VAL A 70 -8.29 10.70 -9.57
CA VAL A 70 -9.67 11.06 -9.89
C VAL A 70 -10.63 10.07 -9.23
N PRO A 71 -11.93 10.40 -9.06
CA PRO A 71 -12.84 9.53 -8.31
C PRO A 71 -12.90 8.08 -8.79
N GLU A 72 -12.76 7.84 -10.08
CA GLU A 72 -12.84 6.50 -10.67
C GLU A 72 -11.52 5.73 -10.57
N HIS A 73 -10.39 6.42 -10.41
CA HIS A 73 -9.07 5.84 -10.49
C HIS A 73 -8.08 6.63 -9.64
N PHE A 74 -7.74 6.10 -8.47
CA PHE A 74 -6.84 6.80 -7.56
C PHE A 74 -6.11 5.83 -6.62
N ILE A 75 -5.03 6.32 -6.02
CA ILE A 75 -4.32 5.62 -4.94
C ILE A 75 -5.10 5.87 -3.65
N GLU A 76 -5.63 4.82 -3.04
CA GLU A 76 -6.44 4.93 -1.84
C GLU A 76 -5.60 5.13 -0.58
N TRP A 77 -4.42 4.53 -0.53
CA TRP A 77 -3.52 4.65 0.61
C TRP A 77 -2.09 4.26 0.25
N VAL A 78 -1.17 4.74 1.08
CA VAL A 78 0.25 4.37 1.04
C VAL A 78 0.63 3.88 2.43
N TYR A 79 1.39 2.80 2.49
CA TYR A 79 1.83 2.19 3.75
C TYR A 79 3.33 1.98 3.72
N VAL A 80 4.03 2.43 4.77
CA VAL A 80 5.43 2.09 4.98
C VAL A 80 5.54 0.98 6.02
N GLN A 81 6.19 -0.11 5.65
CA GLN A 81 6.58 -1.15 6.58
C GLN A 81 7.94 -0.79 7.15
N THR A 82 8.06 -0.80 8.46
CA THR A 82 9.31 -0.52 9.16
C THR A 82 9.75 -1.73 9.96
N GLU A 83 10.94 -1.66 10.57
CA GLU A 83 11.45 -2.74 11.41
C GLU A 83 10.58 -2.99 12.64
N HIS A 84 9.92 -1.95 13.16
CA HIS A 84 9.12 -2.03 14.39
C HIS A 84 7.61 -1.88 14.17
N GLY A 85 7.15 -1.89 12.92
CA GLY A 85 5.72 -1.76 12.65
C GLY A 85 5.46 -1.12 11.29
N GLY A 86 4.70 -0.05 11.28
CA GLY A 86 4.40 0.66 10.05
C GLY A 86 3.48 1.84 10.26
N GLN A 87 3.29 2.59 9.18
CA GLN A 87 2.38 3.74 9.14
C GLN A 87 1.60 3.72 7.83
N ARG A 88 0.34 4.10 7.88
CA ARG A 88 -0.50 4.21 6.69
C ARG A 88 -1.08 5.61 6.58
N LYS A 89 -1.05 6.17 5.39
CA LYS A 89 -1.73 7.43 5.06
C LYS A 89 -2.77 7.18 4.00
N ALA A 90 -4.00 7.57 4.26
CA ALA A 90 -5.09 7.50 3.30
C ALA A 90 -5.03 8.71 2.36
N LEU A 91 -5.36 8.47 1.10
CA LEU A 91 -5.48 9.50 0.08
C LEU A 91 -6.90 9.49 -0.49
N LYS A 92 -7.28 10.58 -1.12
CA LYS A 92 -8.57 10.73 -1.79
C LYS A 92 -8.36 11.39 -3.14
N PRO A 93 -9.34 11.29 -4.06
CA PRO A 93 -9.27 11.98 -5.34
C PRO A 93 -8.97 13.46 -5.16
N GLY A 94 -8.08 13.98 -5.98
CA GLY A 94 -7.63 15.37 -5.91
C GLY A 94 -6.39 15.58 -5.05
N ASP A 95 -6.03 14.62 -4.20
CA ASP A 95 -4.78 14.69 -3.45
C ASP A 95 -3.58 14.46 -4.37
N ASP A 96 -2.42 14.97 -3.97
CA ASP A 96 -1.16 14.65 -4.61
C ASP A 96 -0.81 13.18 -4.30
N PRO A 97 -0.38 12.36 -5.27
CA PRO A 97 0.02 10.97 -4.99
C PRO A 97 1.41 10.90 -4.35
N SER A 98 1.64 11.74 -3.36
CA SER A 98 2.90 11.85 -2.63
C SER A 98 2.63 11.98 -1.15
N VAL A 99 3.42 11.29 -0.34
CA VAL A 99 3.32 11.36 1.13
C VAL A 99 4.70 11.36 1.75
N THR A 100 4.80 11.93 2.96
CA THR A 100 6.00 11.89 3.77
C THR A 100 5.69 11.15 5.06
N PHE A 101 6.56 10.20 5.42
CA PHE A 101 6.47 9.50 6.71
C PHE A 101 7.64 9.92 7.58
N CYS A 102 7.35 10.35 8.81
CA CYS A 102 8.37 10.62 9.82
C CYS A 102 8.62 9.33 10.59
N LEU A 103 9.84 8.81 10.54
CA LEU A 103 10.20 7.51 11.11
C LEU A 103 10.99 7.61 12.42
N GLY A 104 11.64 8.75 12.67
CA GLY A 104 12.54 8.87 13.82
C GLY A 104 13.70 7.89 13.70
N ASP A 105 13.84 7.01 14.70
CA ASP A 105 14.90 6.00 14.74
C ASP A 105 14.52 4.71 14.01
N ASP A 106 13.27 4.56 13.60
CA ASP A 106 12.81 3.37 12.90
C ASP A 106 13.30 3.37 11.45
N LYS A 107 13.37 2.19 10.85
CA LYS A 107 13.87 2.06 9.48
C LYS A 107 12.81 1.47 8.58
N ALA A 108 12.60 2.12 7.44
CA ALA A 108 11.71 1.62 6.40
C ALA A 108 12.30 0.36 5.77
N VAL A 109 11.44 -0.63 5.55
CA VAL A 109 11.77 -1.92 4.93
C VAL A 109 11.15 -2.02 3.55
N ALA A 110 9.92 -1.57 3.41
CA ALA A 110 9.19 -1.60 2.16
C ALA A 110 8.09 -0.54 2.16
N VAL A 111 7.69 -0.11 0.98
CA VAL A 111 6.58 0.83 0.80
C VAL A 111 5.55 0.22 -0.13
N TYR A 112 4.29 0.31 0.28
CA TYR A 112 3.15 -0.22 -0.45
C TYR A 112 2.22 0.92 -0.87
N ALA A 113 1.60 0.77 -2.04
CA ALA A 113 0.55 1.67 -2.49
C ALA A 113 -0.60 0.84 -3.06
N TYR A 114 -1.83 1.24 -2.78
CA TYR A 114 -3.01 0.53 -3.25
C TYR A 114 -3.83 1.39 -4.20
N CYS A 115 -3.98 0.89 -5.44
CA CYS A 115 -4.82 1.49 -6.47
C CYS A 115 -6.17 0.77 -6.50
N ASN A 116 -7.27 1.53 -6.53
CA ASN A 116 -8.61 0.94 -6.54
C ASN A 116 -8.89 0.05 -7.76
N LEU A 117 -8.22 0.30 -8.88
CA LEU A 117 -8.40 -0.51 -10.10
C LEU A 117 -7.31 -1.57 -10.31
N HIS A 118 -6.07 -1.27 -9.92
CA HIS A 118 -4.92 -2.10 -10.27
C HIS A 118 -4.23 -2.77 -9.07
N GLY A 119 -4.85 -2.69 -7.88
CA GLY A 119 -4.43 -3.45 -6.71
C GLY A 119 -3.20 -2.91 -6.01
N LEU A 120 -2.48 -3.82 -5.37
CA LEU A 120 -1.37 -3.51 -4.47
C LEU A 120 -0.04 -3.50 -5.20
N TRP A 121 0.76 -2.48 -4.91
CA TRP A 121 2.11 -2.31 -5.48
C TRP A 121 3.11 -2.08 -4.35
N MET A 122 4.32 -2.56 -4.51
CA MET A 122 5.33 -2.53 -3.45
C MET A 122 6.72 -2.29 -4.01
N THR A 123 7.50 -1.49 -3.28
CA THR A 123 8.92 -1.28 -3.50
C THR A 123 9.65 -1.68 -2.23
N GLU A 124 10.61 -2.57 -2.34
CA GLU A 124 11.52 -2.93 -1.24
C GLU A 124 12.65 -1.91 -1.13
N LEU A 125 13.13 -1.69 0.09
CA LEU A 125 14.22 -0.76 0.38
C LEU A 125 15.49 -1.45 0.82
#